data_62c7ed6d01cc147dd453f1c112dfeec4
#
_entry.id   62c7ed6d01cc147dd453f1c112dfeec4
#
_cell.length_a   1.000
_cell.length_b   1.000
_cell.length_c   1.000
_cell.angle_alpha   90.00
_cell.angle_beta   90.00
_cell.angle_gamma   90.00
#
_symmetry.space_group_name_H-M   'P 1'
#
loop_
_entity.id
_entity.type
_entity.pdbx_description
1 polymer ?
#
loop_
_entity_poly.entity_id
_entity_poly.type
_entity_poly.pdbx_seq_one_letter_code
_entity_poly.pdbx_strand_id
1 'polypeptide(L)'
;MDFKNSETKENLMRAFAGESQARNRYTFAAEQAKEQKLHMIEAVLKFTADQEQEHAEVFYNHLKELAGENVHIDGSYPVDIYETVLEVLKAAQHNEYEEYDSVY
;
A
#
# COMPACT_ATOMS: atom_id res chain seq x y z
N MET A 1 6.19 10.46 26.90
CA MET A 1 6.32 9.07 26.48
C MET A 1 7.49 8.93 25.51
N ASP A 2 8.32 7.94 25.73
CA ASP A 2 9.44 7.67 24.83
C ASP A 2 8.90 7.15 23.48
N PHE A 3 9.35 7.77 22.39
CA PHE A 3 8.94 7.36 21.04
C PHE A 3 9.19 5.87 20.76
N LYS A 4 10.32 5.33 21.24
CA LYS A 4 10.69 3.92 21.03
C LYS A 4 9.69 2.93 21.62
N ASN A 5 8.95 3.36 22.63
CA ASN A 5 7.98 2.50 23.33
C ASN A 5 6.54 2.93 23.08
N SER A 6 6.31 3.85 22.14
CA SER A 6 4.98 4.37 21.88
C SER A 6 4.24 3.54 20.83
N GLU A 7 2.91 3.61 20.86
CA GLU A 7 2.08 3.03 19.81
C GLU A 7 2.31 3.73 18.46
N THR A 8 2.82 4.96 18.50
CA THR A 8 3.08 5.74 17.28
C THR A 8 4.06 5.01 16.36
N LYS A 9 5.12 4.40 16.92
CA LYS A 9 6.10 3.67 16.11
C LYS A 9 5.45 2.49 15.38
N GLU A 10 4.56 1.78 16.07
CA GLU A 10 3.88 0.65 15.48
C GLU A 10 2.91 1.10 14.39
N ASN A 11 2.20 2.20 14.63
CA ASN A 11 1.28 2.76 13.65
C ASN A 11 2.01 3.26 12.41
N LEU A 12 3.17 3.88 12.59
CA LEU A 12 4.01 4.31 11.46
C LEU A 12 4.51 3.10 10.65
N MET A 13 4.92 2.04 11.33
CA MET A 13 5.37 0.83 10.65
C MET A 13 4.21 0.14 9.91
N ARG A 14 3.01 0.11 10.53
CA ARG A 14 1.82 -0.42 9.85
C ARG A 14 1.47 0.39 8.61
N ALA A 15 1.56 1.72 8.70
CA ALA A 15 1.30 2.58 7.55
C ALA A 15 2.32 2.35 6.44
N PHE A 16 3.59 2.23 6.79
CA PHE A 16 4.64 1.91 5.83
C PHE A 16 4.39 0.56 5.14
N ALA A 17 4.08 -0.47 5.92
CA ALA A 17 3.80 -1.80 5.38
C ALA A 17 2.56 -1.78 4.48
N GLY A 18 1.51 -1.07 4.90
CA GLY A 18 0.27 -0.95 4.13
C GLY A 18 0.49 -0.29 2.78
N GLU A 19 1.20 0.85 2.77
CA GLU A 19 1.50 1.55 1.53
C GLU A 19 2.44 0.74 0.63
N SER A 20 3.41 0.05 1.23
CA SER A 20 4.39 -0.74 0.47
C SER A 20 3.75 -1.92 -0.25
N GLN A 21 2.88 -2.68 0.41
CA GLN A 21 2.22 -3.80 -0.26
C GLN A 21 1.22 -3.29 -1.30
N ALA A 22 0.54 -2.16 -1.04
CA ALA A 22 -0.37 -1.56 -2.00
C ALA A 22 0.38 -1.12 -3.26
N ARG A 23 1.55 -0.52 -3.09
CA ARG A 23 2.40 -0.13 -4.22
C ARG A 23 2.69 -1.32 -5.12
N ASN A 24 3.05 -2.46 -4.53
CA ASN A 24 3.34 -3.65 -5.31
C ASN A 24 2.10 -4.20 -5.99
N ARG A 25 0.96 -4.22 -5.30
CA ARG A 25 -0.30 -4.69 -5.90
C ARG A 25 -0.70 -3.84 -7.11
N TYR A 26 -0.55 -2.51 -7.01
CA TYR A 26 -0.85 -1.63 -8.14
C TYR A 26 0.14 -1.82 -9.28
N THR A 27 1.42 -2.08 -8.98
CA THR A 27 2.43 -2.38 -10.00
C THR A 27 2.07 -3.66 -10.76
N PHE A 28 1.68 -4.70 -10.04
CA PHE A 28 1.29 -5.96 -10.67
C PHE A 28 0.03 -5.79 -11.53
N ALA A 29 -0.93 -5.01 -11.05
CA ALA A 29 -2.14 -4.71 -11.83
C ALA A 29 -1.81 -3.92 -13.10
N ALA A 30 -0.85 -3.00 -13.02
CA ALA A 30 -0.40 -2.25 -14.19
C ALA A 30 0.22 -3.19 -15.25
N GLU A 31 1.01 -4.16 -14.81
CA GLU A 31 1.59 -5.16 -15.72
C GLU A 31 0.49 -5.97 -16.40
N GLN A 32 -0.54 -6.36 -15.67
CA GLN A 32 -1.67 -7.08 -16.23
C GLN A 32 -2.43 -6.22 -17.23
N ALA A 33 -2.63 -4.94 -16.93
CA ALA A 33 -3.28 -4.00 -17.83
C ALA A 33 -2.48 -3.87 -19.14
N LYS A 34 -1.15 -3.84 -19.04
CA LYS A 34 -0.28 -3.79 -20.22
C LYS A 34 -0.48 -5.03 -21.08
N GLU A 35 -0.52 -6.22 -20.48
CA GLU A 35 -0.73 -7.47 -21.20
C GLU A 35 -2.09 -7.50 -21.89
N GLN A 36 -3.11 -6.90 -21.27
CA GLN A 36 -4.45 -6.81 -21.82
C GLN A 36 -4.63 -5.61 -22.76
N LYS A 37 -3.55 -4.88 -23.04
CA LYS A 37 -3.51 -3.72 -23.93
C LYS A 37 -4.41 -2.57 -23.49
N LEU A 38 -4.58 -2.43 -22.18
CA LEU A 38 -5.36 -1.34 -21.57
C LEU A 38 -4.41 -0.23 -21.14
N HIS A 39 -3.88 0.51 -22.11
CA HIS A 39 -2.77 1.43 -21.88
C HIS A 39 -3.10 2.62 -20.96
N MET A 40 -4.32 3.16 -21.02
CA MET A 40 -4.70 4.24 -20.11
C MET A 40 -4.80 3.74 -18.68
N ILE A 41 -5.35 2.55 -18.49
CA ILE A 41 -5.48 1.94 -17.17
C ILE A 41 -4.09 1.62 -16.62
N GLU A 42 -3.21 1.11 -17.46
CA GLU A 42 -1.82 0.86 -17.08
C GLU A 42 -1.17 2.13 -16.53
N ALA A 43 -1.33 3.25 -17.25
CA ALA A 43 -0.72 4.53 -16.85
C ALA A 43 -1.27 5.02 -15.50
N VAL A 44 -2.57 4.92 -15.29
CA VAL A 44 -3.20 5.31 -14.02
C VAL A 44 -2.70 4.45 -12.87
N LEU A 45 -2.59 3.14 -13.09
CA LEU A 45 -2.13 2.22 -12.04
C LEU A 45 -0.65 2.45 -11.69
N LYS A 46 0.19 2.77 -12.67
CA LYS A 46 1.59 3.13 -12.43
C LYS A 46 1.70 4.41 -11.62
N PHE A 47 0.90 5.41 -11.97
CA PHE A 47 0.86 6.67 -11.23
C PHE A 47 0.45 6.44 -9.78
N THR A 48 -0.58 5.61 -9.56
CA THR A 48 -1.05 5.27 -8.22
C THR A 48 0.03 4.53 -7.44
N ALA A 49 0.73 3.59 -8.09
CA ALA A 49 1.82 2.85 -7.46
C ALA A 49 2.94 3.80 -7.01
N ASP A 50 3.27 4.78 -7.84
CA ASP A 50 4.31 5.77 -7.50
C ASP A 50 3.88 6.63 -6.31
N GLN A 51 2.61 7.02 -6.22
CA GLN A 51 2.10 7.76 -5.07
C GLN A 51 2.19 6.93 -3.79
N GLU A 52 1.85 5.64 -3.86
CA GLU A 52 1.95 4.75 -2.70
C GLU A 52 3.40 4.63 -2.23
N GLN A 53 4.35 4.59 -3.17
CA GLN A 53 5.77 4.54 -2.82
C GLN A 53 6.21 5.81 -2.10
N GLU A 54 5.75 6.98 -2.55
CA GLU A 54 6.06 8.25 -1.90
C GLU A 54 5.50 8.31 -0.49
N HIS A 55 4.26 7.84 -0.30
CA HIS A 55 3.64 7.77 1.03
C HIS A 55 4.43 6.83 1.95
N ALA A 56 4.83 5.67 1.42
CA ALA A 56 5.61 4.70 2.19
C ALA A 56 6.92 5.32 2.67
N GLU A 57 7.60 6.07 1.79
CA GLU A 57 8.87 6.72 2.13
C GLU A 57 8.68 7.75 3.25
N VAL A 58 7.60 8.52 3.20
CA VAL A 58 7.31 9.49 4.25
C VAL A 58 7.16 8.81 5.61
N PHE A 59 6.37 7.73 5.67
CA PHE A 59 6.18 7.01 6.93
C PHE A 59 7.48 6.38 7.41
N TYR A 60 8.25 5.82 6.49
CA TYR A 60 9.52 5.18 6.83
C TYR A 60 10.52 6.19 7.39
N ASN A 61 10.57 7.39 6.80
CA ASN A 61 11.47 8.44 7.26
C ASN A 61 11.13 8.94 8.67
N HIS A 62 9.85 8.88 9.06
CA HIS A 62 9.45 9.22 10.41
C HIS A 62 9.95 8.22 11.45
N LEU A 63 10.43 7.05 11.02
CA LEU A 63 10.99 6.02 11.89
C LEU A 63 12.51 6.13 12.02
N LYS A 64 13.13 7.18 11.51
CA LYS A 64 14.60 7.27 11.43
C LYS A 64 15.31 7.20 12.77
N GLU A 65 14.65 7.63 13.87
CA GLU A 65 15.23 7.54 15.20
C GLU A 65 15.45 6.11 15.66
N LEU A 66 14.76 5.17 15.03
CA LEU A 66 14.84 3.74 15.34
C LEU A 66 15.75 2.98 14.38
N ALA A 67 16.60 3.70 13.64
CA ALA A 67 17.50 3.07 12.68
C ALA A 67 18.34 1.98 13.35
N GLY A 68 18.37 0.79 12.73
CA GLY A 68 19.06 -0.38 13.27
C GLY A 68 18.21 -1.26 14.16
N GLU A 69 17.01 -0.86 14.53
CA GLU A 69 16.09 -1.63 15.34
C GLU A 69 14.98 -2.23 14.47
N ASN A 70 14.32 -3.24 14.99
CA ASN A 70 13.16 -3.85 14.35
C ASN A 70 11.88 -3.41 15.07
N VAL A 71 10.84 -3.09 14.31
CA VAL A 71 9.53 -2.77 14.87
C VAL A 71 8.58 -3.89 14.48
N HIS A 72 8.07 -4.62 15.46
CA HIS A 72 7.14 -5.72 15.22
C HIS A 72 5.71 -5.19 15.06
N ILE A 73 5.02 -5.68 14.04
CA ILE A 73 3.61 -5.33 13.80
C ILE A 73 2.84 -6.57 13.36
N ASP A 74 1.52 -6.50 13.52
CA ASP A 74 0.58 -7.45 12.96
C ASP A 74 -0.23 -6.74 11.87
N GLY A 75 -0.64 -7.49 10.85
CA GLY A 75 -1.46 -6.92 9.80
C GLY A 75 -2.05 -7.99 8.91
N SER A 76 -3.05 -7.59 8.13
CA SER A 76 -3.63 -8.45 7.10
C SER A 76 -3.91 -7.59 5.87
N TYR A 77 -3.70 -8.18 4.70
CA TYR A 77 -3.84 -7.48 3.44
C TYR A 77 -4.57 -8.37 2.44
N PRO A 78 -5.29 -7.76 1.48
CA PRO A 78 -6.07 -8.55 0.54
C PRO A 78 -5.18 -9.28 -0.47
N VAL A 79 -5.68 -10.43 -0.92
CA VAL A 79 -5.09 -11.15 -2.05
C VAL A 79 -6.07 -11.02 -3.21
N ASP A 80 -5.76 -10.13 -4.15
CA ASP A 80 -6.64 -9.79 -5.26
C ASP A 80 -5.97 -10.15 -6.59
N ILE A 81 -5.81 -11.45 -6.80
CA ILE A 81 -5.23 -12.01 -8.01
C ILE A 81 -6.38 -12.56 -8.85
N TYR A 82 -6.68 -11.90 -9.96
CA TYR A 82 -7.81 -12.24 -10.82
C TYR A 82 -7.35 -12.31 -12.27
N GLU A 83 -8.16 -12.94 -13.11
CA GLU A 83 -7.84 -13.11 -14.52
C GLU A 83 -7.93 -11.82 -15.33
N THR A 84 -8.76 -10.87 -14.89
CA THR A 84 -8.93 -9.60 -15.61
C THR A 84 -8.61 -8.41 -14.72
N VAL A 85 -8.12 -7.35 -15.34
CA VAL A 85 -7.85 -6.08 -14.65
C VAL A 85 -9.13 -5.47 -14.10
N LEU A 86 -10.26 -5.65 -14.79
CA LEU A 86 -11.53 -5.13 -14.30
C LEU A 86 -11.88 -5.70 -12.93
N GLU A 87 -11.66 -7.01 -12.73
CA GLU A 87 -11.88 -7.65 -11.44
C GLU A 87 -10.93 -7.10 -10.37
N VAL A 88 -9.66 -6.89 -10.73
CA VAL A 88 -8.66 -6.31 -9.83
C VAL A 88 -9.08 -4.89 -9.41
N LEU A 89 -9.55 -4.09 -10.35
CA LEU A 89 -9.99 -2.72 -10.07
C LEU A 89 -11.21 -2.68 -9.16
N LYS A 90 -12.14 -3.59 -9.35
CA LYS A 90 -13.32 -3.69 -8.47
C LYS A 90 -12.92 -4.05 -7.05
N ALA A 91 -11.98 -4.98 -6.90
CA ALA A 91 -11.47 -5.38 -5.59
C ALA A 91 -10.73 -4.22 -4.92
N ALA A 92 -9.91 -3.49 -5.67
CA ALA A 92 -9.19 -2.33 -5.14
C ALA A 92 -10.14 -1.24 -4.66
N GLN A 93 -11.20 -0.97 -5.41
CA GLN A 93 -12.21 0.01 -5.03
C GLN A 93 -12.92 -0.41 -3.75
N HIS A 94 -13.27 -1.69 -3.63
CA HIS A 94 -13.90 -2.22 -2.44
C HIS A 94 -13.00 -2.08 -1.21
N ASN A 95 -11.71 -2.39 -1.36
CA ASN A 95 -10.74 -2.29 -0.27
C ASN A 95 -10.56 -0.85 0.20
N GLU A 96 -10.49 0.10 -0.72
CA GLU A 96 -10.37 1.51 -0.37
C GLU A 96 -11.62 2.01 0.36
N TYR A 97 -12.79 1.57 -0.07
CA TYR A 97 -14.05 1.93 0.58
C TYR A 97 -14.10 1.41 2.02
N GLU A 98 -13.70 0.17 2.23
CA GLU A 98 -13.65 -0.42 3.58
C GLU A 98 -12.65 0.31 4.47
N GLU A 99 -11.49 0.65 3.92
CA GLU A 99 -10.48 1.41 4.65
C GLU A 99 -11.01 2.77 5.06
N TYR A 100 -11.71 3.45 4.17
CA TYR A 100 -12.31 4.74 4.48
C TYR A 100 -13.32 4.61 5.63
N ASP A 101 -14.20 3.63 5.57
CA ASP A 101 -15.21 3.40 6.60
C ASP A 101 -14.59 3.02 7.95
N SER A 102 -13.50 2.27 7.93
CA SER A 102 -12.87 1.76 9.15
C SER A 102 -11.96 2.79 9.82
N VAL A 103 -11.30 3.64 9.03
CA VAL A 103 -10.27 4.56 9.51
C VAL A 103 -10.82 5.98 9.70
N TYR A 104 -11.73 6.39 8.83
CA TYR A 104 -12.29 7.74 8.82
C TYR A 104 -13.74 7.75 9.25
#